data_ed6e073b6836f4ea181bad18c1af4156
#
_entry.id   ed6e073b6836f4ea181bad18c1af4156
#
_cell.length_a   1.000
_cell.length_b   1.000
_cell.length_c   1.000
_cell.angle_alpha   90.00
_cell.angle_beta   90.00
_cell.angle_gamma   90.00
#
_symmetry.space_group_name_H-M   'P 1'
#
loop_
_entity.id
_entity.type
_entity.pdbx_description
1 polymer ?
#
loop_
_entity_poly.entity_id
_entity_poly.type
_entity_poly.pdbx_seq_one_letter_code
_entity_poly.pdbx_strand_id
1 'polypeptide(L)'
;CFAYAEYVFANITEPNFAYINVSKGVGACLFANGKMLRGAGGNATQFGHFSVDRNGPLCACGNHGCVERVVGENALTERAEACGIDLTRFAGRKPLYCDIGAMAEDGDAHAKELIKDLAVDLSFAISNLITLFNPSLVVIGGMGVNLGPFFLSNIRDEVQNSGFKEFVSNTWIQYSTL
;
A
#
# COMPACT_ATOMS: atom_id res chain seq x y z
N CYS A 1 -0.15 5.44 15.46
CA CYS A 1 -1.44 5.24 16.15
C CYS A 1 -2.26 4.13 15.52
N PHE A 2 -2.52 4.13 14.20
CA PHE A 2 -3.35 3.11 13.52
C PHE A 2 -2.85 1.69 13.72
N ALA A 3 -1.56 1.41 13.49
CA ALA A 3 -0.99 0.07 13.67
C ALA A 3 -1.16 -0.46 15.12
N TYR A 4 -1.10 0.42 16.11
CA TYR A 4 -1.33 0.03 17.50
C TYR A 4 -2.81 -0.22 17.77
N ALA A 5 -3.69 0.54 17.12
CA ALA A 5 -5.12 0.29 17.19
C ALA A 5 -5.48 -1.07 16.59
N GLU A 6 -4.93 -1.42 15.43
CA GLU A 6 -5.08 -2.75 14.83
C GLU A 6 -4.60 -3.86 15.78
N TYR A 7 -3.42 -3.70 16.35
CA TYR A 7 -2.87 -4.68 17.30
C TYR A 7 -3.79 -4.92 18.50
N VAL A 8 -4.37 -3.85 19.04
CA VAL A 8 -5.18 -3.92 20.26
C VAL A 8 -6.65 -4.26 19.97
N PHE A 9 -7.27 -3.59 18.98
CA PHE A 9 -8.71 -3.66 18.76
C PHE A 9 -9.13 -4.67 17.69
N ALA A 10 -8.29 -4.93 16.71
CA ALA A 10 -8.52 -6.01 15.73
C ALA A 10 -8.06 -7.38 16.24
N ASN A 11 -7.55 -7.46 17.49
CA ASN A 11 -7.08 -8.69 18.15
C ASN A 11 -6.04 -9.44 17.28
N ILE A 12 -5.09 -8.72 16.68
CA ILE A 12 -3.99 -9.34 15.95
C ILE A 12 -3.15 -10.14 16.95
N THR A 13 -3.09 -11.45 16.75
CA THR A 13 -2.35 -12.39 17.59
C THR A 13 -0.94 -12.65 17.08
N GLU A 14 -0.66 -12.30 15.83
CA GLU A 14 0.62 -12.47 15.17
C GLU A 14 1.68 -11.58 15.81
N PRO A 15 2.74 -12.15 16.41
CA PRO A 15 3.78 -11.35 17.08
C PRO A 15 4.69 -10.61 16.08
N ASN A 16 4.71 -11.06 14.82
CA ASN A 16 5.50 -10.48 13.73
C ASN A 16 4.56 -10.09 12.59
N PHE A 17 4.17 -8.84 12.53
CA PHE A 17 3.29 -8.35 11.47
C PHE A 17 3.70 -6.94 11.01
N ALA A 18 3.23 -6.58 9.82
CA ALA A 18 3.36 -5.25 9.25
C ALA A 18 1.97 -4.63 9.07
N TYR A 19 1.80 -3.39 9.48
CA TYR A 19 0.66 -2.56 9.13
C TYR A 19 1.12 -1.49 8.13
N ILE A 20 0.47 -1.42 6.98
CA ILE A 20 0.76 -0.45 5.92
C ILE A 20 -0.45 0.46 5.76
N ASN A 21 -0.26 1.74 6.00
CA ASN A 21 -1.28 2.77 5.78
C ASN A 21 -1.09 3.38 4.40
N VAL A 22 -2.09 3.23 3.54
CA VAL A 22 -2.17 3.88 2.22
C VAL A 22 -3.23 4.96 2.28
N SER A 23 -2.81 6.21 2.24
CA SER A 23 -3.70 7.38 2.33
C SER A 23 -3.07 8.55 1.55
N LYS A 24 -3.20 9.78 2.03
CA LYS A 24 -2.52 10.95 1.45
C LYS A 24 -1.01 10.69 1.30
N GLY A 25 -0.40 10.14 2.35
CA GLY A 25 0.94 9.57 2.32
C GLY A 25 0.87 8.06 2.50
N VAL A 26 2.03 7.40 2.41
CA VAL A 26 2.19 5.98 2.68
C VAL A 26 3.14 5.79 3.85
N GLY A 27 2.75 4.97 4.81
CA GLY A 27 3.60 4.66 5.96
C GLY A 27 3.40 3.21 6.40
N ALA A 28 4.36 2.68 7.18
CA ALA A 28 4.19 1.39 7.80
C ALA A 28 4.62 1.38 9.25
N CYS A 29 4.16 0.39 9.97
CA CYS A 29 4.62 0.04 11.29
C CYS A 29 4.86 -1.47 11.35
N LEU A 30 6.01 -1.86 11.88
CA LEU A 30 6.40 -3.26 12.02
C LEU A 30 6.37 -3.66 13.49
N PHE A 31 5.83 -4.85 13.75
CA PHE A 31 5.87 -5.48 15.07
C PHE A 31 6.75 -6.75 14.99
N ALA A 32 7.76 -6.78 15.83
CA ALA A 32 8.67 -7.92 15.98
C ALA A 32 8.54 -8.48 17.40
N ASN A 33 8.20 -9.77 17.52
CA ASN A 33 7.99 -10.42 18.81
C ASN A 33 6.99 -9.67 19.71
N GLY A 34 5.90 -9.17 19.14
CA GLY A 34 4.85 -8.43 19.83
C GLY A 34 5.25 -6.99 20.24
N LYS A 35 6.38 -6.50 19.75
CA LYS A 35 6.85 -5.13 20.06
C LYS A 35 7.00 -4.31 18.78
N MET A 36 6.52 -3.07 18.85
CA MET A 36 6.68 -2.12 17.76
C MET A 36 8.16 -1.80 17.53
N LEU A 37 8.60 -1.91 16.27
CA LEU A 37 9.94 -1.54 15.84
C LEU A 37 10.09 -0.01 15.83
N ARG A 38 10.96 0.54 16.68
CA ARG A 38 11.15 1.99 16.80
C ARG A 38 12.41 2.51 16.12
N GLY A 39 13.44 1.66 15.98
CA GLY A 39 14.76 2.08 15.53
C GLY A 39 15.49 2.96 16.54
N ALA A 40 16.68 3.39 16.22
CA ALA A 40 17.55 4.14 17.11
C ALA A 40 16.99 5.52 17.51
N GLY A 41 16.33 6.21 16.58
CA GLY A 41 15.75 7.54 16.78
C GLY A 41 14.22 7.56 16.95
N GLY A 42 13.57 6.41 17.11
CA GLY A 42 12.11 6.32 17.19
C GLY A 42 11.37 6.49 15.87
N ASN A 43 12.07 6.64 14.76
CA ASN A 43 11.54 6.94 13.42
C ASN A 43 11.71 5.76 12.44
N ALA A 44 11.74 4.54 12.93
CA ALA A 44 11.83 3.37 12.06
C ALA A 44 10.61 3.24 11.14
N THR A 45 10.76 2.39 10.11
CA THR A 45 9.69 2.00 9.20
C THR A 45 9.15 3.13 8.32
N GLN A 46 10.05 3.97 7.80
CA GLN A 46 9.72 4.99 6.78
C GLN A 46 9.45 4.35 5.42
N PHE A 47 8.51 3.40 5.40
CA PHE A 47 8.17 2.55 4.25
C PHE A 47 7.74 3.38 3.02
N GLY A 48 6.99 4.46 3.24
CA GLY A 48 6.58 5.37 2.17
C GLY A 48 7.75 6.01 1.43
N HIS A 49 8.93 6.10 2.05
CA HIS A 49 10.15 6.64 1.44
C HIS A 49 11.12 5.55 0.96
N PHE A 50 10.71 4.29 1.02
CA PHE A 50 11.41 3.21 0.33
C PHE A 50 11.25 3.38 -1.18
N SER A 51 12.38 3.40 -1.93
CA SER A 51 12.34 3.55 -3.38
C SER A 51 12.04 2.24 -4.07
N VAL A 52 11.03 2.24 -4.93
CA VAL A 52 10.67 1.10 -5.79
C VAL A 52 11.07 1.33 -7.26
N ASP A 53 11.40 2.57 -7.60
CA ASP A 53 11.92 2.93 -8.93
C ASP A 53 12.95 4.07 -8.81
N ARG A 54 14.22 3.75 -9.00
CA ARG A 54 15.31 4.74 -8.95
C ARG A 54 15.18 5.87 -9.98
N ASN A 55 14.43 5.65 -11.06
CA ASN A 55 14.17 6.61 -12.13
C ASN A 55 12.78 7.26 -12.02
N GLY A 56 12.03 6.89 -10.98
CA GLY A 56 10.68 7.37 -10.74
C GLY A 56 10.62 8.85 -10.30
N PRO A 57 9.44 9.35 -9.98
CA PRO A 57 9.22 10.75 -9.63
C PRO A 57 10.01 11.17 -8.38
N LEU A 58 10.48 12.42 -8.36
CA LEU A 58 11.19 13.00 -7.22
C LEU A 58 10.25 13.08 -6.01
N CYS A 59 10.73 12.59 -4.87
CA CYS A 59 10.03 12.67 -3.60
C CYS A 59 10.52 13.86 -2.77
N ALA A 60 9.66 14.40 -1.93
CA ALA A 60 10.02 15.48 -0.99
C ALA A 60 11.16 15.13 -0.02
N CYS A 61 11.42 13.83 0.21
CA CYS A 61 12.57 13.37 0.99
C CYS A 61 13.91 13.47 0.26
N GLY A 62 13.93 13.85 -1.02
CA GLY A 62 15.10 13.95 -1.87
C GLY A 62 15.43 12.67 -2.66
N ASN A 63 14.70 11.57 -2.43
CA ASN A 63 14.88 10.34 -3.19
C ASN A 63 13.93 10.27 -4.39
N HIS A 64 14.14 9.30 -5.28
CA HIS A 64 13.27 9.05 -6.44
C HIS A 64 12.45 7.77 -6.25
N GLY A 65 11.23 7.75 -6.82
CA GLY A 65 10.36 6.58 -6.87
C GLY A 65 9.99 5.99 -5.52
N CYS A 66 9.86 6.82 -4.50
CA CYS A 66 9.34 6.39 -3.20
C CYS A 66 7.93 5.80 -3.34
N VAL A 67 7.60 4.80 -2.54
CA VAL A 67 6.25 4.17 -2.52
C VAL A 67 5.15 5.23 -2.41
N GLU A 68 5.34 6.25 -1.59
CA GLU A 68 4.39 7.36 -1.46
C GLU A 68 4.18 8.13 -2.78
N ARG A 69 5.22 8.23 -3.62
CA ARG A 69 5.14 8.93 -4.92
C ARG A 69 4.56 8.07 -6.04
N VAL A 70 4.39 6.77 -5.82
CA VAL A 70 3.82 5.85 -6.81
C VAL A 70 2.46 5.28 -6.41
N VAL A 71 2.10 5.30 -5.11
CA VAL A 71 0.84 4.75 -4.59
C VAL A 71 0.01 5.76 -3.81
N GLY A 72 0.60 6.81 -3.23
CA GLY A 72 -0.12 7.81 -2.42
C GLY A 72 -1.11 8.65 -3.22
N GLU A 73 -1.93 9.47 -2.54
CA GLU A 73 -3.02 10.25 -3.15
C GLU A 73 -2.59 11.15 -4.32
N ASN A 74 -1.38 11.75 -4.25
CA ASN A 74 -0.87 12.55 -5.36
C ASN A 74 -0.58 11.67 -6.58
N ALA A 75 0.00 10.49 -6.38
CA ALA A 75 0.22 9.53 -7.45
C ALA A 75 -1.10 9.05 -8.06
N LEU A 76 -2.11 8.79 -7.24
CA LEU A 76 -3.44 8.40 -7.70
C LEU A 76 -3.99 9.40 -8.73
N THR A 77 -3.90 10.71 -8.44
CA THR A 77 -4.41 11.76 -9.33
C THR A 77 -3.64 11.81 -10.65
N GLU A 78 -2.29 11.84 -10.57
CA GLU A 78 -1.41 11.93 -11.73
C GLU A 78 -1.59 10.69 -12.65
N ARG A 79 -1.72 9.51 -12.06
CA ARG A 79 -1.89 8.25 -12.79
C ARG A 79 -3.30 8.07 -13.34
N ALA A 80 -4.34 8.58 -12.63
CA ALA A 80 -5.72 8.58 -13.14
C ALA A 80 -5.82 9.33 -14.47
N GLU A 81 -5.18 10.51 -14.56
CA GLU A 81 -5.12 11.27 -15.80
C GLU A 81 -4.34 10.51 -16.89
N ALA A 82 -3.20 9.94 -16.54
CA ALA A 82 -2.37 9.17 -17.48
C ALA A 82 -3.08 7.91 -18.01
N CYS A 83 -3.92 7.26 -17.19
CA CYS A 83 -4.76 6.14 -17.59
C CYS A 83 -6.01 6.55 -18.40
N GLY A 84 -6.20 7.84 -18.68
CA GLY A 84 -7.32 8.34 -19.48
C GLY A 84 -8.63 8.50 -18.71
N ILE A 85 -8.57 8.55 -17.37
CA ILE A 85 -9.74 8.88 -16.56
C ILE A 85 -10.05 10.38 -16.71
N ASP A 86 -11.27 10.69 -17.11
CA ASP A 86 -11.73 12.07 -17.23
C ASP A 86 -11.89 12.72 -15.84
N LEU A 87 -10.93 13.57 -15.47
CA LEU A 87 -10.92 14.25 -14.17
C LEU A 87 -12.04 15.29 -14.02
N THR A 88 -12.69 15.73 -15.10
CA THR A 88 -13.82 16.68 -15.03
C THR A 88 -15.03 16.09 -14.28
N ARG A 89 -15.13 14.75 -14.23
CA ARG A 89 -16.16 14.02 -13.48
C ARG A 89 -16.16 14.33 -11.97
N PHE A 90 -15.05 14.81 -11.44
CA PHE A 90 -14.89 15.04 -10.00
C PHE A 90 -15.20 16.48 -9.57
N ALA A 91 -15.92 17.25 -10.40
CA ALA A 91 -16.40 18.60 -10.09
C ALA A 91 -15.29 19.55 -9.57
N GLY A 92 -14.11 19.49 -10.17
CA GLY A 92 -12.96 20.36 -9.84
C GLY A 92 -12.14 19.90 -8.61
N ARG A 93 -12.50 18.80 -7.96
CA ARG A 93 -11.64 18.17 -6.93
C ARG A 93 -10.78 17.05 -7.52
N LYS A 94 -9.75 16.65 -6.79
CA LYS A 94 -8.98 15.44 -7.13
C LYS A 94 -9.82 14.18 -6.91
N PRO A 95 -9.60 13.10 -7.70
CA PRO A 95 -10.18 11.80 -7.43
C PRO A 95 -9.65 11.25 -6.10
N LEU A 96 -10.52 10.57 -5.37
CA LEU A 96 -10.18 9.84 -4.15
C LEU A 96 -10.14 8.32 -4.44
N TYR A 97 -9.54 7.55 -3.55
CA TYR A 97 -9.50 6.08 -3.68
C TYR A 97 -10.90 5.47 -3.81
N CYS A 98 -11.90 5.99 -3.08
CA CYS A 98 -13.28 5.51 -3.19
C CYS A 98 -13.92 5.79 -4.56
N ASP A 99 -13.57 6.91 -5.21
CA ASP A 99 -14.09 7.21 -6.55
C ASP A 99 -13.57 6.18 -7.56
N ILE A 100 -12.26 5.90 -7.51
CA ILE A 100 -11.61 4.94 -8.41
C ILE A 100 -12.09 3.52 -8.12
N GLY A 101 -12.26 3.16 -6.86
CA GLY A 101 -12.82 1.86 -6.45
C GLY A 101 -14.23 1.66 -6.99
N ALA A 102 -15.11 2.64 -6.81
CA ALA A 102 -16.49 2.58 -7.31
C ALA A 102 -16.53 2.47 -8.86
N MET A 103 -15.71 3.26 -9.57
CA MET A 103 -15.61 3.15 -11.03
C MET A 103 -15.18 1.74 -11.47
N ALA A 104 -14.23 1.13 -10.78
CA ALA A 104 -13.75 -0.21 -11.11
C ALA A 104 -14.83 -1.27 -10.82
N GLU A 105 -15.61 -1.13 -9.75
CA GLU A 105 -16.76 -1.99 -9.44
C GLU A 105 -17.86 -1.86 -10.51
N ASP A 106 -18.09 -0.67 -11.03
CA ASP A 106 -19.00 -0.39 -12.15
C ASP A 106 -18.47 -0.90 -13.51
N GLY A 107 -17.26 -1.45 -13.54
CA GLY A 107 -16.70 -2.08 -14.73
C GLY A 107 -15.79 -1.17 -15.58
N ASP A 108 -15.48 0.04 -15.14
CA ASP A 108 -14.61 0.97 -15.87
C ASP A 108 -13.20 0.37 -16.06
N ALA A 109 -12.79 0.22 -17.32
CA ALA A 109 -11.53 -0.43 -17.68
C ALA A 109 -10.30 0.41 -17.27
N HIS A 110 -10.38 1.74 -17.38
CA HIS A 110 -9.28 2.63 -16.99
C HIS A 110 -9.07 2.64 -15.48
N ALA A 111 -10.15 2.60 -14.70
CA ALA A 111 -10.07 2.47 -13.24
C ALA A 111 -9.46 1.13 -12.82
N LYS A 112 -9.83 0.03 -13.47
CA LYS A 112 -9.23 -1.29 -13.23
C LYS A 112 -7.75 -1.33 -13.58
N GLU A 113 -7.35 -0.73 -14.69
CA GLU A 113 -5.94 -0.62 -15.11
C GLU A 113 -5.14 0.18 -14.08
N LEU A 114 -5.64 1.35 -13.67
CA LEU A 114 -5.03 2.17 -12.63
C LEU A 114 -4.86 1.40 -11.31
N ILE A 115 -5.91 0.70 -10.85
CA ILE A 115 -5.84 -0.10 -9.62
C ILE A 115 -4.80 -1.21 -9.73
N LYS A 116 -4.71 -1.87 -10.87
CA LYS A 116 -3.72 -2.91 -11.12
C LYS A 116 -2.30 -2.35 -11.06
N ASP A 117 -2.05 -1.22 -11.69
CA ASP A 117 -0.76 -0.56 -11.68
C ASP A 117 -0.32 -0.14 -10.27
N LEU A 118 -1.24 0.44 -9.49
CA LEU A 118 -0.99 0.77 -8.08
C LEU A 118 -0.68 -0.49 -7.25
N ALA A 119 -1.38 -1.59 -7.54
CA ALA A 119 -1.15 -2.86 -6.87
C ALA A 119 0.23 -3.44 -7.18
N VAL A 120 0.68 -3.37 -8.43
CA VAL A 120 2.03 -3.84 -8.84
C VAL A 120 3.11 -3.10 -8.07
N ASP A 121 3.06 -1.76 -8.02
CA ASP A 121 4.08 -0.96 -7.33
C ASP A 121 4.09 -1.22 -5.81
N LEU A 122 2.89 -1.29 -5.20
CA LEU A 122 2.79 -1.60 -3.77
C LEU A 122 3.27 -3.02 -3.46
N SER A 123 2.95 -3.98 -4.32
CA SER A 123 3.36 -5.38 -4.17
C SER A 123 4.86 -5.55 -4.22
N PHE A 124 5.56 -4.81 -5.09
CA PHE A 124 7.02 -4.81 -5.13
C PHE A 124 7.62 -4.36 -3.80
N ALA A 125 7.09 -3.28 -3.21
CA ALA A 125 7.52 -2.81 -1.90
C ALA A 125 7.19 -3.81 -0.78
N ILE A 126 6.00 -4.42 -0.81
CA ILE A 126 5.57 -5.45 0.15
C ILE A 126 6.47 -6.70 0.04
N SER A 127 6.80 -7.17 -1.15
CA SER A 127 7.67 -8.31 -1.37
C SER A 127 9.07 -8.09 -0.79
N ASN A 128 9.61 -6.87 -0.94
CA ASN A 128 10.88 -6.49 -0.33
C ASN A 128 10.79 -6.43 1.21
N LEU A 129 9.69 -5.91 1.75
CA LEU A 129 9.41 -5.91 3.19
C LEU A 129 9.33 -7.33 3.72
N ILE A 130 8.61 -8.23 3.04
CA ILE A 130 8.50 -9.65 3.41
C ILE A 130 9.88 -10.31 3.39
N THR A 131 10.68 -10.06 2.38
CA THR A 131 12.04 -10.61 2.26
C THR A 131 12.95 -10.18 3.41
N LEU A 132 12.85 -8.92 3.85
CA LEU A 132 13.70 -8.37 4.91
C LEU A 132 13.21 -8.68 6.32
N PHE A 133 11.90 -8.73 6.51
CA PHE A 133 11.29 -8.77 7.85
C PHE A 133 10.58 -10.10 8.15
N ASN A 134 10.18 -10.85 7.12
CA ASN A 134 9.46 -12.13 7.21
C ASN A 134 8.26 -12.09 8.18
N PRO A 135 7.29 -11.18 7.99
CA PRO A 135 6.10 -11.12 8.83
C PRO A 135 5.16 -12.29 8.48
N SER A 136 4.41 -12.79 9.45
CA SER A 136 3.32 -13.75 9.19
C SER A 136 2.05 -13.07 8.65
N LEU A 137 1.92 -11.75 8.86
CA LEU A 137 0.74 -10.98 8.46
C LEU A 137 1.15 -9.59 7.96
N VAL A 138 0.55 -9.16 6.85
CA VAL A 138 0.56 -7.77 6.37
C VAL A 138 -0.86 -7.26 6.36
N VAL A 139 -1.12 -6.18 7.09
CA VAL A 139 -2.41 -5.49 7.14
C VAL A 139 -2.30 -4.20 6.32
N ILE A 140 -3.16 -4.02 5.35
CA ILE A 140 -3.28 -2.80 4.55
C ILE A 140 -4.47 -2.00 5.07
N GLY A 141 -4.21 -0.80 5.54
CA GLY A 141 -5.23 0.11 6.06
C GLY A 141 -5.17 1.50 5.42
N GLY A 142 -5.96 2.40 5.96
CA GLY A 142 -6.12 3.74 5.45
C GLY A 142 -7.09 3.84 4.28
N MET A 143 -7.07 4.97 3.58
CA MET A 143 -8.03 5.22 2.49
C MET A 143 -7.86 4.27 1.29
N GLY A 144 -6.69 3.66 1.12
CA GLY A 144 -6.41 2.71 0.05
C GLY A 144 -7.30 1.45 0.08
N VAL A 145 -7.92 1.12 1.23
CA VAL A 145 -8.88 0.02 1.31
C VAL A 145 -10.12 0.25 0.42
N ASN A 146 -10.42 1.53 0.14
CA ASN A 146 -11.55 1.92 -0.72
C ASN A 146 -11.31 1.64 -2.22
N LEU A 147 -10.12 1.20 -2.62
CA LEU A 147 -9.88 0.63 -3.95
C LEU A 147 -10.54 -0.74 -4.12
N GLY A 148 -11.08 -1.30 -3.04
CA GLY A 148 -11.91 -2.49 -3.06
C GLY A 148 -11.15 -3.82 -3.15
N PRO A 149 -11.89 -4.93 -3.25
CA PRO A 149 -11.32 -6.27 -3.25
C PRO A 149 -10.43 -6.55 -4.46
N PHE A 150 -10.66 -5.87 -5.58
CA PHE A 150 -9.83 -6.00 -6.78
C PHE A 150 -8.38 -5.56 -6.53
N PHE A 151 -8.17 -4.46 -5.79
CA PHE A 151 -6.83 -4.03 -5.40
C PHE A 151 -6.12 -5.06 -4.51
N LEU A 152 -6.81 -5.56 -3.48
CA LEU A 152 -6.24 -6.55 -2.57
C LEU A 152 -5.89 -7.87 -3.28
N SER A 153 -6.76 -8.33 -4.20
CA SER A 153 -6.48 -9.56 -4.96
C SER A 153 -5.25 -9.41 -5.85
N ASN A 154 -5.12 -8.28 -6.57
CA ASN A 154 -3.93 -8.03 -7.39
C ASN A 154 -2.66 -7.97 -6.53
N ILE A 155 -2.70 -7.33 -5.35
CA ILE A 155 -1.55 -7.31 -4.43
C ILE A 155 -1.15 -8.73 -4.04
N ARG A 156 -2.10 -9.58 -3.66
CA ARG A 156 -1.82 -10.96 -3.27
C ARG A 156 -1.19 -11.76 -4.41
N ASP A 157 -1.76 -11.65 -5.60
CA ASP A 157 -1.27 -12.36 -6.78
C ASP A 157 0.15 -11.93 -7.16
N GLU A 158 0.41 -10.61 -7.19
CA GLU A 158 1.73 -10.06 -7.52
C GLU A 158 2.78 -10.44 -6.48
N VAL A 159 2.47 -10.36 -5.18
CA VAL A 159 3.37 -10.78 -4.11
C VAL A 159 3.71 -12.27 -4.23
N GLN A 160 2.72 -13.13 -4.47
CA GLN A 160 2.94 -14.57 -4.65
C GLN A 160 3.80 -14.88 -5.89
N ASN A 161 3.74 -14.05 -6.92
CA ASN A 161 4.50 -14.25 -8.16
C ASN A 161 5.91 -13.66 -8.12
N SER A 162 6.18 -12.65 -7.30
CA SER A 162 7.41 -11.85 -7.36
C SER A 162 8.33 -11.95 -6.15
N GLY A 163 7.86 -12.42 -5.01
CA GLY A 163 8.61 -12.46 -3.77
C GLY A 163 9.48 -13.72 -3.58
N PHE A 164 10.23 -13.76 -2.48
CA PHE A 164 10.94 -14.97 -2.05
C PHE A 164 9.91 -16.03 -1.63
N LYS A 165 9.74 -17.04 -2.46
CA LYS A 165 8.61 -18.00 -2.44
C LYS A 165 8.30 -18.60 -1.08
N GLU A 166 9.34 -18.99 -0.34
CA GLU A 166 9.17 -19.55 0.99
C GLU A 166 8.54 -18.58 1.98
N PHE A 167 8.88 -17.29 1.89
CA PHE A 167 8.36 -16.27 2.79
C PHE A 167 6.97 -15.78 2.36
N VAL A 168 6.79 -15.49 1.08
CA VAL A 168 5.49 -14.98 0.60
C VAL A 168 4.38 -16.01 0.75
N SER A 169 4.67 -17.31 0.62
CA SER A 169 3.68 -18.37 0.83
C SER A 169 3.21 -18.51 2.29
N ASN A 170 4.01 -18.01 3.23
CA ASN A 170 3.73 -18.06 4.67
C ASN A 170 3.23 -16.70 5.21
N THR A 171 3.13 -15.66 4.36
CA THR A 171 2.64 -14.34 4.75
C THR A 171 1.20 -14.16 4.30
N TRP A 172 0.30 -13.89 5.24
CA TRP A 172 -1.07 -13.49 4.93
C TRP A 172 -1.16 -11.99 4.69
N ILE A 173 -1.92 -11.58 3.67
CA ILE A 173 -2.15 -10.16 3.37
C ILE A 173 -3.65 -9.89 3.43
N GLN A 174 -4.07 -8.89 4.20
CA GLN A 174 -5.48 -8.54 4.37
C GLN A 174 -5.68 -7.04 4.52
N TYR A 175 -6.92 -6.60 4.36
CA TYR A 175 -7.31 -5.26 4.76
C TYR A 175 -7.47 -5.15 6.29
N SER A 176 -7.30 -3.92 6.77
CA SER A 176 -7.71 -3.50 8.10
C SER A 176 -9.22 -3.74 8.29
N THR A 177 -9.59 -4.12 9.50
CA THR A 177 -11.00 -4.27 9.92
C THR A 177 -11.50 -3.09 10.76
N LEU A 178 -10.65 -2.07 10.95
CA LEU A 178 -10.97 -0.85 11.73
C LEU A 178 -11.28 0.33 10.81
#